data_8117a66f22ce174fd367cd7e7018c3f7
#
_entry.id   8117a66f22ce174fd367cd7e7018c3f7
#
_cell.length_a   1.000
_cell.length_b   1.000
_cell.length_c   1.000
_cell.angle_alpha   90.00
_cell.angle_beta   90.00
_cell.angle_gamma   90.00
#
_symmetry.space_group_name_H-M   'P 1'
#
loop_
_entity.id
_entity.type
_entity.pdbx_description
1 polymer ?
#
loop_
_entity_poly.entity_id
_entity_poly.type
_entity_poly.pdbx_seq_one_letter_code
_entity_poly.pdbx_strand_id
1 'polypeptide(L)'
;MPGRGPEEMRLMSIVIYTRNSCPYCAMAKQLLHSKGVDWTEINIETQAGRRDEMVERSGQLTVPQIFIGETHVGGFDDLSAMESAGELDPLLGRASGPVEKAGEAAEHHRVIIVGSGPAGYTAAIYAARAELEPLVIAGLQFGGQLMLTTDVENYPGFPEGVTGPEMMELFQKQAERFGTKIIREDATAVDCSARPFGVKIADRSFTADALILATGASAKWLGIESEQRLMNKGVSACATCDGALFRGKSMAVVGGGDTALEEALFLARFATKVFVIHRRDSLRGSKIMQERALDHEKIEFVWDSVVDEVVGEEFVTGVRTRNVKTDQTQELAVEAVFIAIGHEPNTKLIRDQIDLNSAGYITVVPGRSQTNIEGVFACGDAMDPVYRQAVTAAGTGCMAAIDAERWLAEQGVE
;
A
#
# COMPACT_ATOMS: atom_id res chain seq x y z
N MET A 1 51.72 27.24 -12.25
CA MET A 1 50.76 26.76 -11.22
C MET A 1 50.18 25.49 -11.78
N PRO A 2 50.31 24.32 -11.13
CA PRO A 2 49.79 23.06 -11.68
C PRO A 2 48.30 22.98 -11.47
N GLY A 3 47.59 22.52 -12.53
CA GLY A 3 46.18 22.30 -12.55
C GLY A 3 45.75 21.21 -11.56
N ARG A 4 44.63 21.43 -10.89
CA ARG A 4 43.94 20.40 -10.11
C ARG A 4 43.46 19.35 -11.09
N GLY A 5 43.89 18.11 -10.88
CA GLY A 5 43.35 16.95 -11.59
C GLY A 5 41.91 16.70 -11.23
N PRO A 6 41.20 15.89 -12.02
CA PRO A 6 39.80 15.55 -11.73
C PRO A 6 39.76 14.81 -10.39
N GLU A 7 39.07 15.39 -9.40
CA GLU A 7 38.69 14.66 -8.19
C GLU A 7 37.86 13.44 -8.63
N GLU A 8 38.39 12.27 -8.38
CA GLU A 8 37.70 11.00 -8.52
C GLU A 8 36.38 11.11 -7.76
N MET A 9 35.31 11.11 -8.50
CA MET A 9 33.96 10.95 -7.98
C MET A 9 33.92 9.59 -7.29
N ARG A 10 34.15 9.57 -5.96
CA ARG A 10 34.03 8.37 -5.14
C ARG A 10 32.58 7.92 -5.25
N LEU A 11 32.32 6.90 -6.07
CA LEU A 11 31.06 6.18 -6.08
C LEU A 11 30.78 5.75 -4.63
N MET A 12 29.79 6.38 -3.99
CA MET A 12 29.38 5.98 -2.65
C MET A 12 28.84 4.56 -2.71
N SER A 13 29.39 3.67 -1.90
CA SER A 13 28.92 2.29 -1.82
C SER A 13 27.55 2.26 -1.16
N ILE A 14 26.56 1.75 -1.87
CA ILE A 14 25.22 1.52 -1.30
C ILE A 14 25.13 0.06 -0.91
N VAL A 15 24.73 -0.22 0.31
CA VAL A 15 24.51 -1.56 0.83
C VAL A 15 23.06 -1.68 1.29
N ILE A 16 22.37 -2.70 0.83
CA ILE A 16 21.01 -3.01 1.24
C ILE A 16 20.94 -4.44 1.81
N TYR A 17 20.56 -4.54 3.07
CA TYR A 17 20.22 -5.82 3.69
C TYR A 17 18.79 -6.19 3.36
N THR A 18 18.59 -7.38 2.84
CA THR A 18 17.28 -7.87 2.35
C THR A 18 17.00 -9.27 2.86
N ARG A 19 15.78 -9.76 2.60
CA ARG A 19 15.40 -11.17 2.72
C ARG A 19 14.55 -11.58 1.53
N ASN A 20 14.34 -12.90 1.39
CA ASN A 20 13.45 -13.45 0.36
C ASN A 20 12.01 -12.96 0.57
N SER A 21 11.28 -12.76 -0.52
CA SER A 21 9.84 -12.40 -0.51
C SER A 21 9.50 -11.17 0.36
N CYS A 22 10.41 -10.20 0.45
CA CYS A 22 10.22 -8.97 1.21
C CYS A 22 9.71 -7.85 0.27
N PRO A 23 8.46 -7.43 0.37
CA PRO A 23 7.90 -6.37 -0.50
C PRO A 23 8.62 -5.03 -0.33
N TYR A 24 8.89 -4.62 0.91
CA TYR A 24 9.62 -3.39 1.22
C TYR A 24 11.06 -3.39 0.68
N CYS A 25 11.70 -4.56 0.64
CA CYS A 25 13.02 -4.70 0.02
C CYS A 25 12.94 -4.53 -1.51
N ALA A 26 11.89 -5.06 -2.13
CA ALA A 26 11.66 -4.87 -3.56
C ALA A 26 11.42 -3.40 -3.89
N MET A 27 10.57 -2.70 -3.12
CA MET A 27 10.31 -1.27 -3.30
C MET A 27 11.56 -0.41 -3.10
N ALA A 28 12.38 -0.70 -2.09
CA ALA A 28 13.65 0.01 -1.87
C ALA A 28 14.61 -0.17 -3.04
N LYS A 29 14.74 -1.39 -3.56
CA LYS A 29 15.56 -1.66 -4.76
C LYS A 29 15.04 -0.94 -5.99
N GLN A 30 13.73 -0.87 -6.17
CA GLN A 30 13.12 -0.14 -7.30
C GLN A 30 13.38 1.36 -7.20
N LEU A 31 13.26 1.96 -6.00
CA LEU A 31 13.59 3.36 -5.80
C LEU A 31 15.06 3.65 -6.11
N LEU A 32 15.99 2.84 -5.62
CA LEU A 32 17.42 2.97 -5.94
C LEU A 32 17.68 2.77 -7.44
N HIS A 33 17.00 1.85 -8.08
CA HIS A 33 17.10 1.62 -9.53
C HIS A 33 16.60 2.84 -10.34
N SER A 34 15.49 3.46 -9.92
CA SER A 34 14.97 4.68 -10.58
C SER A 34 15.95 5.84 -10.48
N LYS A 35 16.78 5.86 -9.43
CA LYS A 35 17.90 6.79 -9.28
C LYS A 35 19.12 6.39 -10.10
N GLY A 36 19.10 5.24 -10.80
CA GLY A 36 20.21 4.76 -11.64
C GLY A 36 21.51 4.61 -10.85
N VAL A 37 21.42 4.11 -9.62
CA VAL A 37 22.56 3.79 -8.76
C VAL A 37 22.67 2.28 -8.58
N ASP A 38 23.92 1.79 -8.47
CA ASP A 38 24.18 0.39 -8.16
C ASP A 38 24.29 0.19 -6.66
N TRP A 39 23.92 -0.98 -6.17
CA TRP A 39 24.02 -1.35 -4.76
C TRP A 39 24.53 -2.77 -4.57
N THR A 40 25.06 -3.05 -3.40
CA THR A 40 25.39 -4.38 -2.94
C THR A 40 24.23 -4.93 -2.12
N GLU A 41 23.60 -5.98 -2.60
CA GLU A 41 22.53 -6.66 -1.87
C GLU A 41 23.11 -7.76 -0.96
N ILE A 42 22.76 -7.72 0.32
CA ILE A 42 23.12 -8.71 1.32
C ILE A 42 21.83 -9.38 1.82
N ASN A 43 21.58 -10.61 1.38
CA ASN A 43 20.42 -11.35 1.83
C ASN A 43 20.73 -12.04 3.17
N ILE A 44 20.01 -11.61 4.23
CA ILE A 44 20.22 -12.08 5.61
C ILE A 44 19.76 -13.52 5.86
N GLU A 45 18.94 -14.10 4.97
CA GLU A 45 18.47 -15.48 5.07
C GLU A 45 19.41 -16.48 4.42
N THR A 46 20.11 -16.06 3.36
CA THR A 46 20.96 -16.97 2.55
C THR A 46 22.45 -16.87 2.90
N GLN A 47 22.87 -15.84 3.61
CA GLN A 47 24.25 -15.58 3.98
C GLN A 47 24.45 -15.61 5.50
N ALA A 48 25.10 -16.65 6.00
CA ALA A 48 25.31 -16.86 7.44
C ALA A 48 26.02 -15.66 8.12
N GLY A 49 25.53 -15.27 9.31
CA GLY A 49 26.05 -14.16 10.11
C GLY A 49 25.65 -12.76 9.63
N ARG A 50 24.99 -12.63 8.48
CA ARG A 50 24.64 -11.32 7.92
C ARG A 50 23.48 -10.63 8.65
N ARG A 51 22.63 -11.41 9.31
CA ARG A 51 21.58 -10.86 10.18
C ARG A 51 22.19 -10.15 11.39
N ASP A 52 23.14 -10.79 12.06
CA ASP A 52 23.81 -10.22 13.24
C ASP A 52 24.60 -8.97 12.86
N GLU A 53 25.31 -9.01 11.72
CA GLU A 53 26.01 -7.84 11.16
C GLU A 53 25.04 -6.67 10.88
N MET A 54 23.87 -6.96 10.27
CA MET A 54 22.85 -5.94 10.02
C MET A 54 22.37 -5.31 11.33
N VAL A 55 22.06 -6.14 12.33
CA VAL A 55 21.58 -5.67 13.65
C VAL A 55 22.65 -4.85 14.37
N GLU A 56 23.92 -5.30 14.34
CA GLU A 56 25.03 -4.56 14.95
C GLU A 56 25.21 -3.18 14.30
N ARG A 57 25.07 -3.09 12.97
CA ARG A 57 25.24 -1.85 12.22
C ARG A 57 24.05 -0.89 12.32
N SER A 58 22.83 -1.43 12.27
CA SER A 58 21.59 -0.62 12.17
C SER A 58 20.88 -0.42 13.51
N GLY A 59 21.10 -1.32 14.48
CA GLY A 59 20.29 -1.40 15.70
C GLY A 59 18.86 -1.88 15.44
N GLN A 60 18.54 -2.33 14.21
CA GLN A 60 17.19 -2.72 13.78
C GLN A 60 17.12 -4.21 13.47
N LEU A 61 15.94 -4.80 13.68
CA LEU A 61 15.68 -6.23 13.45
C LEU A 61 14.96 -6.51 12.14
N THR A 62 14.45 -5.46 11.47
CA THR A 62 13.66 -5.52 10.24
C THR A 62 14.49 -5.26 8.99
N VAL A 63 13.99 -5.68 7.81
CA VAL A 63 14.56 -5.39 6.49
C VAL A 63 13.51 -4.68 5.62
N PRO A 64 13.93 -3.85 4.63
CA PRO A 64 15.33 -3.56 4.29
C PRO A 64 16.03 -2.73 5.36
N GLN A 65 17.38 -2.82 5.41
CA GLN A 65 18.23 -1.82 6.07
C GLN A 65 19.22 -1.30 5.05
N ILE A 66 19.23 0.01 4.85
CA ILE A 66 19.93 0.67 3.76
C ILE A 66 21.03 1.55 4.32
N PHE A 67 22.22 1.42 3.73
CA PHE A 67 23.38 2.25 4.06
C PHE A 67 23.91 2.91 2.78
N ILE A 68 24.15 4.20 2.83
CA ILE A 68 24.76 4.98 1.75
C ILE A 68 26.06 5.55 2.30
N GLY A 69 27.19 4.97 1.88
CA GLY A 69 28.49 5.23 2.54
C GLY A 69 28.46 4.82 4.01
N GLU A 70 28.75 5.77 4.90
CA GLU A 70 28.69 5.59 6.35
C GLU A 70 27.30 5.91 6.94
N THR A 71 26.39 6.46 6.16
CA THR A 71 25.09 6.90 6.64
C THR A 71 24.11 5.73 6.66
N HIS A 72 23.54 5.42 7.83
CA HIS A 72 22.40 4.53 7.95
C HIS A 72 21.13 5.29 7.60
N VAL A 73 20.51 4.94 6.49
CA VAL A 73 19.24 5.53 6.02
C VAL A 73 18.06 4.96 6.80
N GLY A 74 18.06 3.66 7.05
CA GLY A 74 16.94 2.97 7.69
C GLY A 74 16.23 1.99 6.76
N GLY A 75 14.92 1.88 6.91
CA GLY A 75 14.04 1.04 6.10
C GLY A 75 13.60 1.70 4.79
N PHE A 76 12.61 1.09 4.13
CA PHE A 76 12.03 1.67 2.92
C PHE A 76 11.29 2.98 3.21
N ASP A 77 10.57 3.05 4.33
CA ASP A 77 9.81 4.25 4.69
C ASP A 77 10.73 5.45 4.93
N ASP A 78 11.91 5.22 5.55
CA ASP A 78 12.94 6.23 5.77
C ASP A 78 13.54 6.68 4.43
N LEU A 79 13.88 5.73 3.54
CA LEU A 79 14.40 6.01 2.20
C LEU A 79 13.38 6.83 1.38
N SER A 80 12.12 6.46 1.44
CA SER A 80 11.02 7.15 0.77
C SER A 80 10.80 8.56 1.32
N ALA A 81 10.90 8.73 2.64
CA ALA A 81 10.81 10.04 3.29
C ALA A 81 11.95 10.97 2.86
N MET A 82 13.19 10.45 2.81
CA MET A 82 14.36 11.21 2.32
C MET A 82 14.22 11.60 0.86
N GLU A 83 13.66 10.71 0.01
CA GLU A 83 13.37 11.04 -1.38
C GLU A 83 12.33 12.16 -1.47
N SER A 84 11.23 12.05 -0.74
CA SER A 84 10.17 13.06 -0.72
C SER A 84 10.65 14.42 -0.18
N ALA A 85 11.65 14.42 0.71
CA ALA A 85 12.29 15.63 1.23
C ALA A 85 13.36 16.21 0.30
N GLY A 86 13.71 15.51 -0.80
CA GLY A 86 14.80 15.91 -1.70
C GLY A 86 16.19 15.70 -1.10
N GLU A 87 16.33 14.94 -0.03
CA GLU A 87 17.57 14.68 0.69
C GLU A 87 18.33 13.46 0.15
N LEU A 88 17.66 12.58 -0.61
CA LEU A 88 18.28 11.37 -1.13
C LEU A 88 19.30 11.65 -2.23
N ASP A 89 18.98 12.51 -3.20
CA ASP A 89 19.90 12.83 -4.31
C ASP A 89 21.22 13.46 -3.84
N PRO A 90 21.24 14.43 -2.90
CA PRO A 90 22.47 14.92 -2.31
C PRO A 90 23.27 13.82 -1.60
N LEU A 91 22.60 12.92 -0.88
CA LEU A 91 23.25 11.80 -0.19
C LEU A 91 23.85 10.79 -1.18
N LEU A 92 23.28 10.64 -2.37
CA LEU A 92 23.80 9.82 -3.48
C LEU A 92 24.94 10.50 -4.26
N GLY A 93 25.42 11.69 -3.79
CA GLY A 93 26.45 12.46 -4.48
C GLY A 93 25.99 13.05 -5.81
N ARG A 94 24.67 13.12 -6.03
CA ARG A 94 24.09 13.77 -7.17
C ARG A 94 23.83 15.23 -6.82
N ALA A 95 24.11 16.13 -7.75
CA ALA A 95 23.52 17.45 -7.67
C ALA A 95 21.99 17.23 -7.67
N SER A 96 21.29 17.76 -6.69
CA SER A 96 19.84 17.94 -6.82
C SER A 96 19.61 18.40 -8.24
N GLY A 97 18.81 17.63 -9.01
CA GLY A 97 18.56 17.96 -10.42
C GLY A 97 18.26 19.44 -10.51
N PRO A 98 18.50 20.12 -11.63
CA PRO A 98 18.33 21.55 -11.69
C PRO A 98 16.98 21.88 -11.08
N VAL A 99 17.00 22.67 -9.99
CA VAL A 99 15.80 23.30 -9.46
C VAL A 99 15.22 24.04 -10.66
N GLU A 100 14.20 23.46 -11.30
CA GLU A 100 13.49 24.15 -12.34
C GLU A 100 13.00 25.43 -11.71
N LYS A 101 13.50 26.54 -12.22
CA LYS A 101 13.30 27.86 -11.66
C LYS A 101 11.81 28.05 -11.42
N ALA A 102 11.45 28.44 -10.22
CA ALA A 102 10.12 28.94 -9.90
C ALA A 102 9.73 29.96 -11.01
N GLY A 103 8.86 29.50 -11.95
CA GLY A 103 8.47 30.33 -13.10
C GLY A 103 8.08 29.55 -14.35
N GLU A 104 8.25 28.23 -14.46
CA GLU A 104 7.65 27.47 -15.55
C GLU A 104 6.15 27.29 -15.29
N ALA A 105 5.34 27.55 -16.33
CA ALA A 105 3.91 27.32 -16.28
C ALA A 105 3.65 25.84 -15.96
N ALA A 106 2.75 25.56 -15.02
CA ALA A 106 2.41 24.19 -14.64
C ALA A 106 2.04 23.36 -15.89
N GLU A 107 2.62 22.18 -16.04
CA GLU A 107 2.27 21.27 -17.15
C GLU A 107 0.79 20.91 -17.05
N HIS A 108 0.04 21.13 -18.13
CA HIS A 108 -1.40 20.91 -18.14
C HIS A 108 -1.77 19.59 -18.79
N HIS A 109 -2.72 18.87 -18.20
CA HIS A 109 -3.26 17.61 -18.69
C HIS A 109 -4.79 17.65 -18.69
N ARG A 110 -5.42 16.93 -19.61
CA ARG A 110 -6.89 16.76 -19.59
C ARG A 110 -7.34 16.01 -18.34
N VAL A 111 -6.61 14.95 -17.97
CA VAL A 111 -6.91 14.12 -16.79
C VAL A 111 -5.63 13.83 -16.01
N ILE A 112 -5.65 14.08 -14.72
CA ILE A 112 -4.63 13.56 -13.79
C ILE A 112 -5.28 12.50 -12.91
N ILE A 113 -4.61 11.35 -12.76
CA ILE A 113 -5.00 10.24 -11.91
C ILE A 113 -4.00 10.15 -10.77
N VAL A 114 -4.46 10.28 -9.53
CA VAL A 114 -3.61 10.19 -8.33
C VAL A 114 -3.76 8.81 -7.71
N GLY A 115 -2.70 8.00 -7.84
CA GLY A 115 -2.66 6.61 -7.40
C GLY A 115 -2.57 5.61 -8.55
N SER A 116 -1.91 4.48 -8.30
CA SER A 116 -1.52 3.49 -9.30
C SER A 116 -1.89 2.04 -8.94
N GLY A 117 -2.79 1.85 -7.97
CA GLY A 117 -3.38 0.55 -7.70
C GLY A 117 -4.27 0.08 -8.87
N PRO A 118 -4.97 -1.06 -8.71
CA PRO A 118 -5.86 -1.58 -9.76
C PRO A 118 -6.88 -0.56 -10.27
N ALA A 119 -7.39 0.33 -9.39
CA ALA A 119 -8.28 1.40 -9.77
C ALA A 119 -7.60 2.43 -10.67
N GLY A 120 -6.42 2.92 -10.28
CA GLY A 120 -5.69 3.96 -11.00
C GLY A 120 -5.24 3.51 -12.39
N TYR A 121 -4.63 2.33 -12.51
CA TYR A 121 -4.23 1.83 -13.83
C TYR A 121 -5.42 1.47 -14.71
N THR A 122 -6.54 0.97 -14.12
CA THR A 122 -7.75 0.75 -14.93
C THR A 122 -8.32 2.07 -15.41
N ALA A 123 -8.41 3.10 -14.57
CA ALA A 123 -8.84 4.43 -14.98
C ALA A 123 -7.93 4.98 -16.09
N ALA A 124 -6.61 4.82 -15.97
CA ALA A 124 -5.63 5.24 -16.96
C ALA A 124 -5.84 4.56 -18.32
N ILE A 125 -6.07 3.24 -18.34
CA ILE A 125 -6.35 2.48 -19.56
C ILE A 125 -7.59 3.03 -20.27
N TYR A 126 -8.68 3.26 -19.54
CA TYR A 126 -9.93 3.76 -20.13
C TYR A 126 -9.80 5.20 -20.61
N ALA A 127 -9.19 6.09 -19.81
CA ALA A 127 -8.96 7.48 -20.19
C ALA A 127 -8.01 7.59 -21.40
N ALA A 128 -6.93 6.80 -21.44
CA ALA A 128 -6.01 6.80 -22.58
C ALA A 128 -6.68 6.30 -23.86
N ARG A 129 -7.54 5.29 -23.77
CA ARG A 129 -8.31 4.78 -24.91
C ARG A 129 -9.39 5.75 -25.41
N ALA A 130 -9.81 6.67 -24.56
CA ALA A 130 -10.67 7.81 -24.92
C ALA A 130 -9.88 9.03 -25.40
N GLU A 131 -8.58 8.86 -25.67
CA GLU A 131 -7.66 9.91 -26.17
C GLU A 131 -7.51 11.12 -25.22
N LEU A 132 -7.73 10.91 -23.91
CA LEU A 132 -7.61 11.96 -22.89
C LEU A 132 -6.17 12.19 -22.41
N GLU A 133 -5.19 11.44 -22.91
CA GLU A 133 -3.76 11.56 -22.58
C GLU A 133 -3.48 11.66 -21.07
N PRO A 134 -3.95 10.69 -20.27
CA PRO A 134 -3.91 10.81 -18.83
C PRO A 134 -2.47 10.80 -18.29
N LEU A 135 -2.24 11.62 -17.25
CA LEU A 135 -1.07 11.55 -16.40
C LEU A 135 -1.42 10.77 -15.11
N VAL A 136 -0.68 9.70 -14.83
CA VAL A 136 -0.77 8.97 -13.56
C VAL A 136 0.34 9.42 -12.63
N ILE A 137 -0.01 9.91 -11.46
CA ILE A 137 0.90 10.15 -10.36
C ILE A 137 0.85 8.91 -9.48
N ALA A 138 1.82 8.02 -9.69
CA ALA A 138 1.79 6.66 -9.21
C ALA A 138 2.17 6.52 -7.74
N GLY A 139 2.88 7.48 -7.19
CA GLY A 139 3.52 7.38 -5.88
C GLY A 139 4.81 6.56 -5.92
N LEU A 140 5.59 6.64 -4.85
CA LEU A 140 6.79 5.80 -4.67
C LEU A 140 6.42 4.33 -4.44
N GLN A 141 5.29 4.06 -3.78
CA GLN A 141 4.69 2.74 -3.64
C GLN A 141 3.72 2.45 -4.80
N PHE A 142 4.23 2.54 -6.05
CA PHE A 142 3.38 2.30 -7.22
C PHE A 142 2.87 0.85 -7.25
N GLY A 143 1.69 0.64 -7.84
CA GLY A 143 0.98 -0.63 -7.85
C GLY A 143 0.07 -0.89 -6.63
N GLY A 144 0.17 -0.04 -5.59
CA GLY A 144 -0.70 -0.08 -4.41
C GLY A 144 -0.54 -1.33 -3.55
N GLN A 145 -1.60 -1.73 -2.85
CA GLN A 145 -1.56 -2.82 -1.87
C GLN A 145 -1.18 -4.19 -2.47
N LEU A 146 -1.42 -4.41 -3.75
CA LEU A 146 -1.02 -5.67 -4.42
C LEU A 146 0.50 -5.85 -4.51
N MET A 147 1.29 -4.78 -4.42
CA MET A 147 2.75 -4.91 -4.33
C MET A 147 3.21 -5.55 -3.02
N LEU A 148 2.35 -5.58 -2.01
CA LEU A 148 2.63 -6.14 -0.69
C LEU A 148 2.14 -7.57 -0.52
N THR A 149 1.41 -8.12 -1.50
CA THR A 149 0.92 -9.51 -1.46
C THR A 149 1.73 -10.45 -2.33
N THR A 150 1.62 -11.75 -2.10
CA THR A 150 2.25 -12.78 -2.95
C THR A 150 1.27 -13.23 -4.03
N ASP A 151 0.43 -14.19 -3.74
CA ASP A 151 -0.44 -14.83 -4.72
C ASP A 151 -1.81 -14.15 -4.77
N VAL A 152 -2.28 -13.87 -5.98
CA VAL A 152 -3.61 -13.34 -6.29
C VAL A 152 -4.36 -14.39 -7.09
N GLU A 153 -5.28 -15.08 -6.44
CA GLU A 153 -6.08 -16.16 -7.05
C GLU A 153 -7.52 -15.73 -7.35
N ASN A 154 -7.94 -14.57 -6.87
CA ASN A 154 -9.33 -14.08 -6.93
C ASN A 154 -9.55 -12.97 -7.95
N TYR A 155 -8.58 -12.69 -8.83
CA TYR A 155 -8.76 -11.77 -9.95
C TYR A 155 -9.01 -12.55 -11.25
N PRO A 156 -10.15 -12.34 -11.93
CA PRO A 156 -10.47 -13.07 -13.17
C PRO A 156 -9.46 -12.80 -14.29
N GLY A 157 -9.08 -13.85 -15.02
CA GLY A 157 -8.14 -13.78 -16.13
C GLY A 157 -6.81 -14.49 -15.86
N PHE A 158 -6.56 -14.92 -14.63
CA PHE A 158 -5.35 -15.63 -14.21
C PHE A 158 -5.71 -17.02 -13.62
N PRO A 159 -5.98 -18.02 -14.47
CA PRO A 159 -6.46 -19.33 -14.02
C PRO A 159 -5.46 -20.10 -13.15
N GLU A 160 -4.17 -19.82 -13.32
CA GLU A 160 -3.07 -20.41 -12.54
C GLU A 160 -2.63 -19.53 -11.36
N GLY A 161 -3.38 -18.44 -11.08
CA GLY A 161 -2.94 -17.40 -10.16
C GLY A 161 -1.89 -16.47 -10.80
N VAL A 162 -1.56 -15.41 -10.10
CA VAL A 162 -0.50 -14.45 -10.46
C VAL A 162 0.00 -13.78 -9.19
N THR A 163 1.27 -13.40 -9.13
CA THR A 163 1.72 -12.60 -7.99
C THR A 163 1.20 -11.17 -8.08
N GLY A 164 0.94 -10.53 -6.94
CA GLY A 164 0.46 -9.15 -6.92
C GLY A 164 1.38 -8.18 -7.68
N PRO A 165 2.71 -8.20 -7.45
CA PRO A 165 3.65 -7.37 -8.22
C PRO A 165 3.61 -7.61 -9.73
N GLU A 166 3.56 -8.89 -10.17
CA GLU A 166 3.50 -9.27 -11.58
C GLU A 166 2.21 -8.77 -12.25
N MET A 167 1.08 -8.91 -11.57
CA MET A 167 -0.20 -8.41 -12.03
C MET A 167 -0.17 -6.89 -12.20
N MET A 168 0.42 -6.16 -11.24
CA MET A 168 0.49 -4.70 -11.33
C MET A 168 1.46 -4.22 -12.41
N GLU A 169 2.54 -4.96 -12.68
CA GLU A 169 3.42 -4.70 -13.83
C GLU A 169 2.67 -4.87 -15.16
N LEU A 170 1.83 -5.89 -15.28
CA LEU A 170 0.99 -6.10 -16.46
C LEU A 170 -0.02 -4.96 -16.66
N PHE A 171 -0.66 -4.50 -15.58
CA PHE A 171 -1.59 -3.36 -15.64
C PHE A 171 -0.90 -2.08 -16.07
N GLN A 172 0.28 -1.80 -15.51
CA GLN A 172 1.10 -0.66 -15.89
C GLN A 172 1.48 -0.71 -17.38
N LYS A 173 2.06 -1.83 -17.85
CA LYS A 173 2.41 -2.02 -19.25
C LYS A 173 1.22 -1.83 -20.19
N GLN A 174 0.03 -2.25 -19.75
CA GLN A 174 -1.19 -2.06 -20.54
C GLN A 174 -1.58 -0.58 -20.62
N ALA A 175 -1.47 0.18 -19.51
CA ALA A 175 -1.74 1.61 -19.52
C ALA A 175 -0.73 2.37 -20.39
N GLU A 176 0.57 2.08 -20.26
CA GLU A 176 1.65 2.66 -21.08
C GLU A 176 1.48 2.38 -22.57
N ARG A 177 1.00 1.17 -22.94
CA ARG A 177 0.73 0.80 -24.33
C ARG A 177 -0.30 1.72 -25.00
N PHE A 178 -1.22 2.30 -24.23
CA PHE A 178 -2.22 3.25 -24.73
C PHE A 178 -1.79 4.72 -24.60
N GLY A 179 -0.54 4.98 -24.20
CA GLY A 179 0.02 6.33 -24.15
C GLY A 179 -0.12 7.03 -22.80
N THR A 180 -0.51 6.33 -21.74
CA THR A 180 -0.51 6.89 -20.38
C THR A 180 0.90 7.32 -19.97
N LYS A 181 1.06 8.56 -19.51
CA LYS A 181 2.27 9.02 -18.84
C LYS A 181 2.21 8.65 -17.36
N ILE A 182 3.33 8.17 -16.80
CA ILE A 182 3.38 7.73 -15.40
C ILE A 182 4.57 8.37 -14.71
N ILE A 183 4.31 9.03 -13.58
CA ILE A 183 5.33 9.60 -12.68
C ILE A 183 5.31 8.79 -11.40
N ARG A 184 6.48 8.19 -11.04
CA ARG A 184 6.66 7.35 -9.85
C ARG A 184 7.20 8.18 -8.67
N GLU A 185 6.46 9.22 -8.33
CA GLU A 185 6.74 10.12 -7.21
C GLU A 185 5.44 10.41 -6.47
N ASP A 186 5.53 10.76 -5.20
CA ASP A 186 4.35 11.04 -4.39
C ASP A 186 3.79 12.43 -4.69
N ALA A 187 2.48 12.53 -4.82
CA ALA A 187 1.80 13.81 -4.77
C ALA A 187 1.96 14.42 -3.36
N THR A 188 2.50 15.62 -3.30
CA THR A 188 2.71 16.37 -2.04
C THR A 188 1.54 17.28 -1.70
N ALA A 189 0.77 17.71 -2.69
CA ALA A 189 -0.46 18.47 -2.52
C ALA A 189 -1.41 18.25 -3.71
N VAL A 190 -2.71 18.33 -3.42
CA VAL A 190 -3.78 18.35 -4.41
C VAL A 190 -4.64 19.58 -4.11
N ASP A 191 -4.97 20.36 -5.12
CA ASP A 191 -5.85 21.54 -5.01
C ASP A 191 -7.08 21.33 -5.88
N CYS A 192 -8.21 21.10 -5.25
CA CYS A 192 -9.50 20.92 -5.89
C CYS A 192 -10.40 22.19 -5.81
N SER A 193 -9.87 23.32 -5.33
CA SER A 193 -10.67 24.53 -5.04
C SER A 193 -11.15 25.27 -6.29
N ALA A 194 -10.42 25.18 -7.38
CA ALA A 194 -10.73 25.83 -8.64
C ALA A 194 -10.17 25.05 -9.83
N ARG A 195 -10.77 25.20 -11.01
CA ARG A 195 -10.26 24.68 -12.28
C ARG A 195 -9.37 25.69 -12.99
N PRO A 196 -8.27 25.22 -13.65
CA PRO A 196 -7.80 23.84 -13.67
C PRO A 196 -7.31 23.39 -12.30
N PHE A 197 -7.60 22.12 -11.95
CA PHE A 197 -7.19 21.54 -10.67
C PHE A 197 -5.67 21.40 -10.56
N GLY A 198 -5.12 21.57 -9.36
CA GLY A 198 -3.68 21.53 -9.13
C GLY A 198 -3.20 20.22 -8.49
N VAL A 199 -2.07 19.70 -8.95
CA VAL A 199 -1.33 18.62 -8.27
C VAL A 199 0.14 18.98 -8.20
N LYS A 200 0.76 18.82 -7.02
CA LYS A 200 2.18 19.06 -6.79
C LYS A 200 2.92 17.76 -6.52
N ILE A 201 4.13 17.66 -7.06
CA ILE A 201 5.08 16.59 -6.82
C ILE A 201 6.42 17.29 -6.54
N ALA A 202 6.92 17.22 -5.33
CA ALA A 202 8.10 17.99 -4.93
C ALA A 202 8.01 19.45 -5.38
N ASP A 203 8.91 19.93 -6.23
CA ASP A 203 8.96 21.30 -6.74
C ASP A 203 8.18 21.51 -8.06
N ARG A 204 7.62 20.42 -8.65
CA ARG A 204 6.87 20.48 -9.90
C ARG A 204 5.38 20.65 -9.64
N SER A 205 4.73 21.44 -10.50
CA SER A 205 3.29 21.67 -10.44
C SER A 205 2.64 21.22 -11.76
N PHE A 206 1.53 20.53 -11.62
CA PHE A 206 0.70 20.05 -12.73
C PHE A 206 -0.70 20.59 -12.58
N THR A 207 -1.40 20.79 -13.68
CA THR A 207 -2.82 21.17 -13.68
C THR A 207 -3.63 20.22 -14.53
N ALA A 208 -4.91 20.06 -14.20
CA ALA A 208 -5.81 19.21 -14.97
C ALA A 208 -7.22 19.80 -15.07
N ASP A 209 -7.90 19.47 -16.18
CA ASP A 209 -9.32 19.75 -16.35
C ASP A 209 -10.18 18.84 -15.47
N ALA A 210 -9.78 17.56 -15.31
CA ALA A 210 -10.42 16.60 -14.42
C ALA A 210 -9.40 15.85 -13.57
N LEU A 211 -9.80 15.48 -12.32
CA LEU A 211 -9.02 14.66 -11.42
C LEU A 211 -9.71 13.34 -11.13
N ILE A 212 -8.94 12.25 -11.08
CA ILE A 212 -9.38 10.95 -10.59
C ILE A 212 -8.55 10.57 -9.38
N LEU A 213 -9.20 10.43 -8.24
CA LEU A 213 -8.58 10.10 -6.97
C LEU A 213 -8.65 8.59 -6.75
N ALA A 214 -7.52 7.91 -6.92
CA ALA A 214 -7.35 6.46 -6.85
C ALA A 214 -6.33 6.07 -5.75
N THR A 215 -6.27 6.87 -4.68
CA THR A 215 -5.23 6.81 -3.65
C THR A 215 -5.30 5.57 -2.75
N GLY A 216 -6.42 4.83 -2.80
CA GLY A 216 -6.60 3.59 -2.08
C GLY A 216 -6.78 3.74 -0.57
N ALA A 217 -6.58 2.63 0.16
CA ALA A 217 -6.58 2.57 1.61
C ALA A 217 -5.46 1.63 2.10
N SER A 218 -4.95 1.88 3.29
CA SER A 218 -3.90 1.09 3.92
C SER A 218 -4.47 0.27 5.07
N ALA A 219 -4.10 -1.01 5.16
CA ALA A 219 -4.43 -1.83 6.32
C ALA A 219 -3.71 -1.29 7.56
N LYS A 220 -4.38 -1.34 8.70
CA LYS A 220 -3.75 -1.06 10.00
C LYS A 220 -3.08 -2.32 10.52
N TRP A 221 -1.87 -2.15 11.01
CA TRP A 221 -1.03 -3.20 11.55
C TRP A 221 -0.85 -3.04 13.06
N LEU A 222 -0.42 -4.09 13.74
CA LEU A 222 -0.14 -4.05 15.19
C LEU A 222 1.16 -3.29 15.48
N GLY A 223 2.07 -3.26 14.51
CA GLY A 223 3.36 -2.58 14.63
C GLY A 223 4.40 -3.38 15.40
N ILE A 224 4.24 -4.71 15.47
CA ILE A 224 5.20 -5.60 16.12
C ILE A 224 6.14 -6.24 15.08
N GLU A 225 7.39 -6.50 15.47
CA GLU A 225 8.43 -7.03 14.56
C GLU A 225 8.02 -8.38 13.94
N SER A 226 7.45 -9.26 14.75
CA SER A 226 7.04 -10.60 14.30
C SER A 226 5.92 -10.57 13.26
N GLU A 227 5.03 -9.59 13.32
CA GLU A 227 4.00 -9.34 12.30
C GLU A 227 4.64 -9.05 10.95
N GLN A 228 5.59 -8.09 10.90
CA GLN A 228 6.29 -7.75 9.67
C GLN A 228 7.15 -8.92 9.15
N ARG A 229 7.82 -9.64 10.04
CA ARG A 229 8.67 -10.79 9.69
C ARG A 229 7.89 -11.93 9.04
N LEU A 230 6.65 -12.16 9.46
CA LEU A 230 5.79 -13.25 9.01
C LEU A 230 4.69 -12.77 8.04
N MET A 231 4.75 -11.52 7.58
CA MET A 231 3.86 -11.01 6.52
C MET A 231 3.99 -11.88 5.26
N ASN A 232 2.86 -12.28 4.68
CA ASN A 232 2.77 -13.24 3.56
C ASN A 232 3.31 -14.66 3.86
N LYS A 233 3.60 -14.94 5.13
CA LYS A 233 4.02 -16.26 5.62
C LYS A 233 3.06 -16.80 6.68
N GLY A 234 1.80 -16.39 6.58
CA GLY A 234 0.71 -16.69 7.49
C GLY A 234 0.15 -15.47 8.22
N VAL A 235 0.78 -14.29 8.11
CA VAL A 235 0.20 -13.01 8.56
C VAL A 235 -0.39 -12.28 7.36
N SER A 236 -1.67 -11.91 7.46
CA SER A 236 -2.43 -11.20 6.42
C SER A 236 -3.37 -10.16 7.04
N ALA A 237 -3.83 -9.21 6.24
CA ALA A 237 -4.89 -8.25 6.60
C ALA A 237 -6.18 -8.45 5.77
N CYS A 238 -6.29 -9.56 5.03
CA CYS A 238 -7.44 -9.83 4.17
C CYS A 238 -7.82 -11.32 4.20
N ALA A 239 -8.79 -11.69 5.01
CA ALA A 239 -9.27 -13.08 5.08
C ALA A 239 -9.90 -13.55 3.77
N THR A 240 -10.56 -12.66 3.04
CA THR A 240 -11.19 -12.98 1.74
C THR A 240 -10.14 -13.29 0.66
N CYS A 241 -8.95 -12.65 0.76
CA CYS A 241 -7.84 -12.86 -0.16
C CYS A 241 -7.13 -14.18 0.13
N ASP A 242 -6.65 -14.34 1.37
CA ASP A 242 -5.64 -15.34 1.73
C ASP A 242 -6.19 -16.51 2.55
N GLY A 243 -7.40 -16.37 3.09
CA GLY A 243 -7.95 -17.38 4.01
C GLY A 243 -8.09 -18.77 3.40
N ALA A 244 -8.36 -18.87 2.09
CA ALA A 244 -8.50 -20.15 1.40
C ALA A 244 -7.19 -20.97 1.35
N LEU A 245 -6.02 -20.29 1.39
CA LEU A 245 -4.69 -20.91 1.42
C LEU A 245 -4.46 -21.75 2.70
N PHE A 246 -5.19 -21.42 3.77
CA PHE A 246 -5.07 -22.07 5.08
C PHE A 246 -6.25 -23.02 5.37
N ARG A 247 -6.89 -23.58 4.35
CA ARG A 247 -7.99 -24.55 4.50
C ARG A 247 -7.59 -25.72 5.38
N GLY A 248 -8.47 -26.08 6.34
CA GLY A 248 -8.25 -27.18 7.28
C GLY A 248 -7.25 -26.86 8.40
N LYS A 249 -6.86 -25.58 8.54
CA LYS A 249 -5.93 -25.10 9.57
C LYS A 249 -6.66 -24.37 10.70
N SER A 250 -5.96 -24.19 11.84
CA SER A 250 -6.38 -23.26 12.89
C SER A 250 -5.88 -21.86 12.56
N MET A 251 -6.72 -20.86 12.79
CA MET A 251 -6.43 -19.47 12.42
C MET A 251 -6.77 -18.53 13.57
N ALA A 252 -6.10 -17.37 13.61
CA ALA A 252 -6.46 -16.28 14.52
C ALA A 252 -6.92 -15.04 13.72
N VAL A 253 -7.88 -14.32 14.27
CA VAL A 253 -8.32 -12.99 13.80
C VAL A 253 -8.11 -12.00 14.94
N VAL A 254 -7.40 -10.92 14.67
CA VAL A 254 -7.15 -9.88 15.66
C VAL A 254 -8.08 -8.71 15.40
N GLY A 255 -9.03 -8.47 16.31
CA GLY A 255 -9.99 -7.38 16.17
C GLY A 255 -11.25 -7.60 16.98
N GLY A 256 -12.28 -6.79 16.75
CA GLY A 256 -13.56 -6.90 17.47
C GLY A 256 -14.64 -5.95 16.94
N GLY A 257 -14.45 -5.40 15.75
CA GLY A 257 -15.45 -4.69 14.97
C GLY A 257 -16.13 -5.60 13.94
N ASP A 258 -17.04 -5.07 13.14
CA ASP A 258 -17.73 -5.83 12.10
C ASP A 258 -16.78 -6.57 11.17
N THR A 259 -15.74 -5.91 10.66
CA THR A 259 -14.73 -6.53 9.79
C THR A 259 -14.11 -7.80 10.43
N ALA A 260 -13.72 -7.73 11.71
CA ALA A 260 -13.12 -8.88 12.37
C ALA A 260 -14.11 -10.04 12.52
N LEU A 261 -15.38 -9.74 12.80
CA LEU A 261 -16.43 -10.76 12.93
C LEU A 261 -16.81 -11.36 11.56
N GLU A 262 -16.88 -10.54 10.52
CA GLU A 262 -17.10 -10.99 9.13
C GLU A 262 -15.97 -11.92 8.69
N GLU A 263 -14.71 -11.52 8.91
CA GLU A 263 -13.53 -12.33 8.58
C GLU A 263 -13.51 -13.64 9.39
N ALA A 264 -13.80 -13.60 10.68
CA ALA A 264 -13.85 -14.80 11.51
C ALA A 264 -14.94 -15.78 11.02
N LEU A 265 -16.14 -15.29 10.70
CA LEU A 265 -17.22 -16.09 10.14
C LEU A 265 -16.91 -16.62 8.74
N PHE A 266 -16.19 -15.86 7.93
CA PHE A 266 -15.73 -16.30 6.61
C PHE A 266 -14.74 -17.46 6.75
N LEU A 267 -13.70 -17.28 7.58
CA LEU A 267 -12.66 -18.28 7.85
C LEU A 267 -13.23 -19.57 8.46
N ALA A 268 -14.20 -19.46 9.34
CA ALA A 268 -14.84 -20.61 9.99
C ALA A 268 -15.48 -21.61 9.01
N ARG A 269 -15.76 -21.19 7.76
CA ARG A 269 -16.31 -22.08 6.71
C ARG A 269 -15.34 -23.22 6.36
N PHE A 270 -14.05 -22.97 6.45
CA PHE A 270 -13.01 -23.92 6.04
C PHE A 270 -11.89 -24.14 7.06
N ALA A 271 -11.82 -23.32 8.12
CA ALA A 271 -10.91 -23.53 9.25
C ALA A 271 -11.34 -24.71 10.10
N THR A 272 -10.40 -25.30 10.82
CA THR A 272 -10.70 -26.24 11.94
C THR A 272 -11.16 -25.46 13.16
N LYS A 273 -10.52 -24.32 13.42
CA LYS A 273 -10.83 -23.41 14.52
C LYS A 273 -10.41 -21.99 14.20
N VAL A 274 -11.15 -21.00 14.69
CA VAL A 274 -10.84 -19.58 14.56
C VAL A 274 -10.79 -18.96 15.96
N PHE A 275 -9.66 -18.38 16.34
CA PHE A 275 -9.53 -17.62 17.57
C PHE A 275 -9.71 -16.13 17.27
N VAL A 276 -10.68 -15.48 17.92
CA VAL A 276 -10.87 -14.03 17.83
C VAL A 276 -10.20 -13.37 19.03
N ILE A 277 -9.04 -12.73 18.81
CA ILE A 277 -8.26 -12.07 19.84
C ILE A 277 -8.74 -10.63 19.97
N HIS A 278 -9.32 -10.28 21.11
CA HIS A 278 -9.86 -8.94 21.35
C HIS A 278 -9.37 -8.34 22.66
N ARG A 279 -8.91 -7.09 22.59
CA ARG A 279 -8.32 -6.36 23.74
C ARG A 279 -9.32 -5.91 24.81
N ARG A 280 -10.61 -6.18 24.66
CA ARG A 280 -11.68 -5.82 25.58
C ARG A 280 -12.53 -7.05 25.88
N ASP A 281 -13.43 -6.93 26.84
CA ASP A 281 -14.43 -7.94 27.21
C ASP A 281 -15.75 -7.82 26.43
N SER A 282 -15.82 -6.90 25.47
CA SER A 282 -17.01 -6.64 24.66
C SER A 282 -16.66 -6.21 23.25
N LEU A 283 -17.41 -6.70 22.28
CA LEU A 283 -17.25 -6.42 20.86
C LEU A 283 -17.84 -5.06 20.50
N ARG A 284 -17.36 -4.48 19.37
CA ARG A 284 -17.87 -3.22 18.82
C ARG A 284 -18.67 -3.40 17.54
N GLY A 285 -18.67 -4.61 16.97
CA GLY A 285 -19.46 -4.92 15.78
C GLY A 285 -20.96 -4.82 16.02
N SER A 286 -21.76 -4.91 14.96
CA SER A 286 -23.21 -4.92 15.03
C SER A 286 -23.71 -6.13 15.84
N LYS A 287 -24.84 -5.98 16.54
CA LYS A 287 -25.37 -7.05 17.40
C LYS A 287 -25.58 -8.36 16.66
N ILE A 288 -26.09 -8.29 15.44
CA ILE A 288 -26.33 -9.47 14.61
C ILE A 288 -25.03 -10.22 14.29
N MET A 289 -23.95 -9.51 14.03
CA MET A 289 -22.64 -10.11 13.76
C MET A 289 -22.02 -10.70 15.04
N GLN A 290 -22.20 -10.01 16.17
CA GLN A 290 -21.78 -10.53 17.47
C GLN A 290 -22.49 -11.85 17.80
N GLU A 291 -23.82 -11.91 17.71
CA GLU A 291 -24.62 -13.12 17.96
C GLU A 291 -24.14 -14.27 17.08
N ARG A 292 -24.02 -14.05 15.78
CA ARG A 292 -23.58 -15.08 14.82
C ARG A 292 -22.17 -15.61 15.13
N ALA A 293 -21.24 -14.76 15.53
CA ALA A 293 -19.88 -15.17 15.84
C ALA A 293 -19.77 -15.86 17.21
N LEU A 294 -20.53 -15.39 18.22
CA LEU A 294 -20.56 -15.98 19.56
C LEU A 294 -21.20 -17.38 19.56
N ASP A 295 -22.22 -17.60 18.73
CA ASP A 295 -22.94 -18.88 18.61
C ASP A 295 -22.22 -19.89 17.71
N HIS A 296 -21.12 -19.50 17.03
CA HIS A 296 -20.47 -20.34 16.05
C HIS A 296 -19.50 -21.34 16.69
N GLU A 297 -19.74 -22.65 16.54
CA GLU A 297 -19.00 -23.76 17.18
C GLU A 297 -17.47 -23.75 16.96
N LYS A 298 -17.00 -23.20 15.84
CA LYS A 298 -15.56 -23.13 15.51
C LYS A 298 -14.89 -21.83 15.96
N ILE A 299 -15.66 -20.84 16.44
CA ILE A 299 -15.09 -19.54 16.84
C ILE A 299 -14.91 -19.52 18.36
N GLU A 300 -13.70 -19.23 18.81
CA GLU A 300 -13.38 -19.04 20.21
C GLU A 300 -12.84 -17.63 20.44
N PHE A 301 -13.37 -16.96 21.45
CA PHE A 301 -12.95 -15.59 21.78
C PHE A 301 -11.87 -15.60 22.86
N VAL A 302 -10.78 -14.88 22.60
CA VAL A 302 -9.69 -14.62 23.53
C VAL A 302 -9.82 -13.17 23.99
N TRP A 303 -10.58 -13.00 25.06
CA TRP A 303 -10.95 -11.70 25.60
C TRP A 303 -9.83 -11.01 26.36
N ASP A 304 -9.95 -9.69 26.48
CA ASP A 304 -9.03 -8.83 27.23
C ASP A 304 -7.57 -9.06 26.84
N SER A 305 -7.30 -9.43 25.60
CA SER A 305 -5.99 -9.91 25.16
C SER A 305 -5.46 -9.12 23.97
N VAL A 306 -4.17 -8.85 24.01
CA VAL A 306 -3.38 -8.26 22.91
C VAL A 306 -2.38 -9.29 22.40
N VAL A 307 -1.94 -9.13 21.16
CA VAL A 307 -0.88 -9.95 20.59
C VAL A 307 0.45 -9.32 20.95
N ASP A 308 1.30 -10.06 21.63
CA ASP A 308 2.67 -9.66 21.94
C ASP A 308 3.64 -10.15 20.85
N GLU A 309 3.37 -11.34 20.26
CA GLU A 309 4.22 -11.92 19.23
C GLU A 309 3.44 -12.86 18.32
N VAL A 310 3.73 -12.84 17.02
CA VAL A 310 3.37 -13.93 16.12
C VAL A 310 4.54 -14.91 16.06
N VAL A 311 4.28 -16.16 16.43
CA VAL A 311 5.29 -17.20 16.61
C VAL A 311 5.52 -17.93 15.29
N GLY A 312 6.79 -18.18 14.96
CA GLY A 312 7.22 -18.92 13.77
C GLY A 312 8.53 -18.37 13.21
N GLU A 313 9.22 -19.16 12.40
CA GLU A 313 10.44 -18.75 11.70
C GLU A 313 10.19 -18.51 10.22
N GLU A 314 9.85 -19.54 9.46
CA GLU A 314 9.50 -19.45 8.04
C GLU A 314 8.02 -19.15 7.82
N PHE A 315 7.15 -19.77 8.61
CA PHE A 315 5.71 -19.61 8.57
C PHE A 315 5.16 -19.45 9.98
N VAL A 316 3.94 -18.94 10.08
CA VAL A 316 3.23 -18.85 11.34
C VAL A 316 2.99 -20.25 11.92
N THR A 317 3.34 -20.45 13.18
CA THR A 317 3.08 -21.67 13.97
C THR A 317 2.25 -21.41 15.21
N GLY A 318 2.08 -20.13 15.55
CA GLY A 318 1.30 -19.74 16.72
C GLY A 318 1.21 -18.23 16.89
N VAL A 319 0.47 -17.83 17.90
CA VAL A 319 0.39 -16.43 18.35
C VAL A 319 0.46 -16.40 19.88
N ARG A 320 1.34 -15.56 20.40
CA ARG A 320 1.45 -15.32 21.85
C ARG A 320 0.60 -14.09 22.18
N THR A 321 -0.33 -14.30 23.09
CA THR A 321 -1.21 -13.26 23.59
C THR A 321 -0.93 -12.95 25.05
N ARG A 322 -1.20 -11.72 25.45
CA ARG A 322 -1.15 -11.29 26.83
C ARG A 322 -2.48 -10.67 27.25
N ASN A 323 -3.02 -11.16 28.35
CA ASN A 323 -4.24 -10.62 28.93
C ASN A 323 -3.94 -9.27 29.61
N VAL A 324 -4.61 -8.21 29.17
CA VAL A 324 -4.35 -6.83 29.64
C VAL A 324 -4.83 -6.55 31.07
N LYS A 325 -5.63 -7.44 31.65
CA LYS A 325 -6.12 -7.31 33.05
C LYS A 325 -5.26 -8.08 34.04
N THR A 326 -4.70 -9.22 33.63
CA THR A 326 -4.00 -10.17 34.52
C THR A 326 -2.51 -10.31 34.21
N ASP A 327 -2.03 -9.74 33.08
CA ASP A 327 -0.69 -9.93 32.52
C ASP A 327 -0.30 -11.39 32.23
N GLN A 328 -1.26 -12.33 32.29
CA GLN A 328 -1.01 -13.71 31.91
C GLN A 328 -0.80 -13.84 30.42
N THR A 329 0.22 -14.59 30.04
CA THR A 329 0.53 -14.92 28.65
C THR A 329 -0.01 -16.29 28.28
N GLN A 330 -0.49 -16.42 27.04
CA GLN A 330 -0.96 -17.66 26.46
C GLN A 330 -0.42 -17.77 25.03
N GLU A 331 -0.06 -18.97 24.63
CA GLU A 331 0.28 -19.27 23.24
C GLU A 331 -0.82 -20.11 22.60
N LEU A 332 -1.31 -19.68 21.47
CA LEU A 332 -2.33 -20.35 20.66
C LEU A 332 -1.65 -20.94 19.43
N ALA A 333 -1.81 -22.24 19.20
CA ALA A 333 -1.30 -22.91 18.01
C ALA A 333 -2.21 -22.58 16.82
N VAL A 334 -1.69 -21.78 15.89
CA VAL A 334 -2.38 -21.37 14.65
C VAL A 334 -1.39 -21.30 13.50
N GLU A 335 -1.86 -21.54 12.30
CA GLU A 335 -1.04 -21.50 11.09
C GLU A 335 -1.27 -20.19 10.27
N ALA A 336 -2.25 -19.37 10.66
CA ALA A 336 -2.42 -18.03 10.09
C ALA A 336 -2.99 -17.04 11.13
N VAL A 337 -2.62 -15.77 10.97
CA VAL A 337 -3.09 -14.64 11.79
C VAL A 337 -3.57 -13.54 10.86
N PHE A 338 -4.85 -13.18 10.97
CA PHE A 338 -5.49 -12.13 10.18
C PHE A 338 -5.65 -10.87 11.04
N ILE A 339 -5.05 -9.76 10.59
CA ILE A 339 -5.07 -8.49 11.31
C ILE A 339 -6.27 -7.67 10.83
N ALA A 340 -7.37 -7.76 11.57
CA ALA A 340 -8.66 -7.15 11.25
C ALA A 340 -9.00 -5.95 12.17
N ILE A 341 -8.01 -5.05 12.37
CA ILE A 341 -8.16 -3.85 13.20
C ILE A 341 -8.59 -2.61 12.42
N GLY A 342 -8.90 -2.78 11.15
CA GLY A 342 -9.44 -1.78 10.25
C GLY A 342 -8.46 -1.30 9.20
N HIS A 343 -8.95 -0.38 8.35
CA HIS A 343 -8.18 0.29 7.29
C HIS A 343 -8.22 1.79 7.51
N GLU A 344 -7.30 2.49 6.88
CA GLU A 344 -7.27 3.94 6.82
C GLU A 344 -7.23 4.37 5.34
N PRO A 345 -8.25 5.10 4.84
CA PRO A 345 -8.21 5.59 3.48
C PRO A 345 -7.14 6.67 3.33
N ASN A 346 -6.45 6.64 2.17
CA ASN A 346 -5.35 7.56 1.87
C ASN A 346 -5.89 8.90 1.36
N THR A 347 -6.61 9.63 2.21
CA THR A 347 -7.32 10.87 1.89
C THR A 347 -6.71 12.12 2.53
N LYS A 348 -5.51 12.02 3.10
CA LYS A 348 -4.87 13.14 3.83
C LYS A 348 -4.68 14.37 2.96
N LEU A 349 -4.32 14.23 1.68
CA LEU A 349 -4.07 15.33 0.74
C LEU A 349 -5.32 16.15 0.38
N ILE A 350 -6.51 15.58 0.61
CA ILE A 350 -7.78 16.13 0.15
C ILE A 350 -8.80 16.32 1.27
N ARG A 351 -8.41 16.06 2.53
CA ARG A 351 -9.33 15.94 3.68
C ARG A 351 -10.23 17.16 3.88
N ASP A 352 -9.70 18.34 3.67
CA ASP A 352 -10.41 19.60 3.93
C ASP A 352 -11.06 20.19 2.65
N GLN A 353 -11.05 19.45 1.56
CA GLN A 353 -11.53 19.92 0.25
C GLN A 353 -12.71 19.10 -0.26
N ILE A 354 -12.77 17.81 0.03
CA ILE A 354 -13.75 16.86 -0.49
C ILE A 354 -14.54 16.26 0.67
N ASP A 355 -15.82 15.99 0.45
CA ASP A 355 -16.67 15.36 1.44
C ASP A 355 -16.21 13.94 1.75
N LEU A 356 -15.87 13.69 3.01
CA LEU A 356 -15.50 12.40 3.56
C LEU A 356 -16.58 11.90 4.52
N ASN A 357 -16.78 10.59 4.56
CA ASN A 357 -17.62 9.98 5.59
C ASN A 357 -16.90 9.97 6.95
N SER A 358 -17.60 9.55 8.02
CA SER A 358 -17.04 9.51 9.39
C SER A 358 -15.81 8.59 9.55
N ALA A 359 -15.57 7.68 8.61
CA ALA A 359 -14.41 6.80 8.59
C ALA A 359 -13.28 7.32 7.69
N GLY A 360 -13.45 8.50 7.05
CA GLY A 360 -12.45 9.16 6.23
C GLY A 360 -12.45 8.75 4.74
N TYR A 361 -13.40 7.94 4.30
CA TYR A 361 -13.54 7.56 2.89
C TYR A 361 -14.22 8.67 2.09
N ILE A 362 -13.81 8.84 0.82
CA ILE A 362 -14.41 9.82 -0.09
C ILE A 362 -15.89 9.46 -0.32
N THR A 363 -16.76 10.43 -0.15
CA THR A 363 -18.18 10.28 -0.46
C THR A 363 -18.42 10.56 -1.93
N VAL A 364 -19.07 9.63 -2.62
CA VAL A 364 -19.44 9.75 -4.04
C VAL A 364 -20.94 9.66 -4.22
N VAL A 365 -21.44 10.13 -5.35
CA VAL A 365 -22.83 9.94 -5.74
C VAL A 365 -23.13 8.44 -5.87
N PRO A 366 -24.17 7.92 -5.23
CA PRO A 366 -24.50 6.48 -5.28
C PRO A 366 -24.58 5.94 -6.72
N GLY A 367 -23.80 4.88 -6.99
CA GLY A 367 -23.73 4.24 -8.30
C GLY A 367 -22.89 4.98 -9.34
N ARG A 368 -22.13 6.01 -8.93
CA ARG A 368 -21.21 6.78 -9.75
C ARG A 368 -19.87 6.97 -9.05
N SER A 369 -18.94 7.66 -9.72
CA SER A 369 -17.64 8.03 -9.17
C SER A 369 -17.50 9.51 -8.83
N GLN A 370 -18.51 10.31 -9.06
CA GLN A 370 -18.51 11.77 -8.88
C GLN A 370 -18.49 12.13 -7.39
N THR A 371 -17.59 13.04 -7.02
CA THR A 371 -17.51 13.62 -5.66
C THR A 371 -18.45 14.84 -5.55
N ASN A 372 -18.41 15.53 -4.43
CA ASN A 372 -19.10 16.82 -4.25
C ASN A 372 -18.47 17.98 -5.06
N ILE A 373 -17.32 17.75 -5.71
CA ILE A 373 -16.65 18.73 -6.58
C ILE A 373 -16.78 18.28 -8.03
N GLU A 374 -17.41 19.11 -8.88
CA GLU A 374 -17.55 18.87 -10.31
C GLU A 374 -16.18 18.75 -10.99
N GLY A 375 -15.96 17.67 -11.76
CA GLY A 375 -14.69 17.37 -12.41
C GLY A 375 -13.70 16.60 -11.52
N VAL A 376 -14.07 16.29 -10.29
CA VAL A 376 -13.28 15.43 -9.40
C VAL A 376 -14.03 14.12 -9.14
N PHE A 377 -13.37 13.02 -9.48
CA PHE A 377 -13.91 11.67 -9.38
C PHE A 377 -13.08 10.84 -8.41
N ALA A 378 -13.69 9.83 -7.78
CA ALA A 378 -12.97 8.92 -6.89
C ALA A 378 -13.25 7.47 -7.26
N CYS A 379 -12.27 6.59 -7.02
CA CYS A 379 -12.37 5.17 -7.28
C CYS A 379 -11.47 4.34 -6.36
N GLY A 380 -11.73 3.03 -6.34
CA GLY A 380 -11.00 2.08 -5.52
C GLY A 380 -11.26 2.26 -4.02
N ASP A 381 -10.33 1.75 -3.25
CA ASP A 381 -10.49 1.66 -1.79
C ASP A 381 -10.53 3.03 -1.09
N ALA A 382 -10.17 4.12 -1.77
CA ALA A 382 -10.32 5.47 -1.24
C ALA A 382 -11.80 5.86 -1.00
N MET A 383 -12.74 5.26 -1.74
CA MET A 383 -14.18 5.47 -1.60
C MET A 383 -14.95 4.22 -1.16
N ASP A 384 -14.32 3.04 -1.13
CA ASP A 384 -14.95 1.77 -0.81
C ASP A 384 -14.60 1.30 0.62
N PRO A 385 -15.46 1.55 1.60
CA PRO A 385 -15.24 1.06 2.96
C PRO A 385 -15.62 -0.42 3.15
N VAL A 386 -16.17 -1.09 2.13
CA VAL A 386 -16.84 -2.40 2.25
C VAL A 386 -16.01 -3.52 1.62
N TYR A 387 -15.79 -3.47 0.31
CA TYR A 387 -15.24 -4.62 -0.42
C TYR A 387 -13.72 -4.66 -0.40
N ARG A 388 -13.06 -3.57 -0.78
CA ARG A 388 -11.59 -3.46 -0.84
C ARG A 388 -10.95 -4.65 -1.56
N GLN A 389 -11.44 -4.92 -2.76
CA GLN A 389 -10.94 -5.98 -3.64
C GLN A 389 -10.35 -5.40 -4.91
N ALA A 390 -9.30 -6.04 -5.46
CA ALA A 390 -8.65 -5.61 -6.69
C ALA A 390 -9.65 -5.46 -7.87
N VAL A 391 -10.59 -6.40 -7.99
CA VAL A 391 -11.58 -6.40 -9.07
C VAL A 391 -12.63 -5.30 -8.90
N THR A 392 -13.08 -5.00 -7.68
CA THR A 392 -14.00 -3.87 -7.43
C THR A 392 -13.29 -2.54 -7.62
N ALA A 393 -12.03 -2.44 -7.19
CA ALA A 393 -11.19 -1.28 -7.42
C ALA A 393 -11.01 -1.01 -8.92
N ALA A 394 -10.67 -2.03 -9.72
CA ALA A 394 -10.59 -1.92 -11.18
C ALA A 394 -11.94 -1.50 -11.80
N GLY A 395 -13.05 -2.10 -11.35
CA GLY A 395 -14.39 -1.74 -11.82
C GLY A 395 -14.74 -0.28 -11.57
N THR A 396 -14.45 0.22 -10.39
CA THR A 396 -14.68 1.65 -10.06
C THR A 396 -13.70 2.59 -10.76
N GLY A 397 -12.47 2.14 -11.05
CA GLY A 397 -11.53 2.86 -11.92
C GLY A 397 -12.06 3.05 -13.33
N CYS A 398 -12.67 2.00 -13.92
CA CYS A 398 -13.38 2.08 -15.19
C CYS A 398 -14.53 3.11 -15.13
N MET A 399 -15.35 3.07 -14.05
CA MET A 399 -16.45 4.03 -13.87
C MET A 399 -15.93 5.47 -13.80
N ALA A 400 -14.86 5.73 -13.05
CA ALA A 400 -14.29 7.06 -12.88
C ALA A 400 -13.77 7.64 -14.20
N ALA A 401 -13.12 6.83 -15.03
CA ALA A 401 -12.65 7.28 -16.34
C ALA A 401 -13.80 7.59 -17.30
N ILE A 402 -14.85 6.77 -17.32
CA ILE A 402 -16.04 7.01 -18.15
C ILE A 402 -16.82 8.24 -17.68
N ASP A 403 -16.98 8.42 -16.37
CA ASP A 403 -17.64 9.60 -15.81
C ASP A 403 -16.83 10.87 -16.12
N ALA A 404 -15.48 10.81 -16.04
CA ALA A 404 -14.59 11.93 -16.37
C ALA A 404 -14.66 12.28 -17.86
N GLU A 405 -14.60 11.29 -18.75
CA GLU A 405 -14.71 11.48 -20.20
C GLU A 405 -16.02 12.18 -20.57
N ARG A 406 -17.15 11.67 -20.08
CA ARG A 406 -18.46 12.26 -20.36
C ARG A 406 -18.58 13.69 -19.85
N TRP A 407 -18.08 13.91 -18.63
CA TRP A 407 -18.09 15.24 -18.05
C TRP A 407 -17.22 16.23 -18.82
N LEU A 408 -16.01 15.84 -19.26
CA LEU A 408 -15.12 16.66 -20.10
C LEU A 408 -15.77 17.01 -21.43
N ALA A 409 -16.42 16.04 -22.08
CA ALA A 409 -17.16 16.29 -23.31
C ALA A 409 -18.31 17.31 -23.11
N GLU A 410 -19.04 17.25 -22.01
CA GLU A 410 -20.06 18.24 -21.63
C GLU A 410 -19.47 19.64 -21.38
N GLN A 411 -18.20 19.73 -20.97
CA GLN A 411 -17.48 21.00 -20.80
C GLN A 411 -16.86 21.52 -22.13
N GLY A 412 -16.95 20.76 -23.22
CA GLY A 412 -16.34 21.12 -24.52
C GLY A 412 -14.82 20.93 -24.54
N VAL A 413 -14.29 20.10 -23.68
CA VAL A 413 -12.88 19.66 -23.67
C VAL A 413 -12.81 18.35 -24.46
N GLU A 414 -12.36 18.44 -25.75
CA GLU A 414 -12.19 17.30 -26.66
C GLU A 414 -10.77 16.72 -26.61
#